data_e4c2159dffe64158465d3fe25f5a84b4
#
_entry.id   e4c2159dffe64158465d3fe25f5a84b4
#
_cell.length_a   1.000
_cell.length_b   1.000
_cell.length_c   1.000
_cell.angle_alpha   90.00
_cell.angle_beta   90.00
_cell.angle_gamma   90.00
#
_symmetry.space_group_name_H-M   'P 1'
#
loop_
_entity.id
_entity.type
_entity.pdbx_description
1 polymer ?
#
loop_
_entity_poly.entity_id
_entity_poly.type
_entity_poly.pdbx_seq_one_letter_code
_entity_poly.pdbx_strand_id
1 'polypeptide(L)'
;MMEVKAIAKNVRISPKKVKLVVDQIKNKKPAEAVKILEFTNKRSTPAIYKVIMSAIANAKNNYNLDEGSLLFKQISVNKGLMLKRYRPVSRGRAHHILKRASHIKVVLEGMEKKKAATTESTDKKTEITEKKSVESKKPSVSSVVARNSK
;
A
#
# COMPACT_ATOMS: atom_id res chain seq x y z
N MET A 1 -18.17 -10.51 12.13
CA MET A 1 -16.81 -10.31 11.59
C MET A 1 -16.92 -10.06 10.10
N MET A 2 -16.30 -9.00 9.60
CA MET A 2 -16.31 -8.67 8.18
C MET A 2 -15.02 -9.14 7.51
N GLU A 3 -15.15 -9.62 6.27
CA GLU A 3 -14.01 -10.06 5.46
C GLU A 3 -13.66 -9.03 4.40
N VAL A 4 -12.39 -8.65 4.35
CA VAL A 4 -11.84 -7.73 3.36
C VAL A 4 -10.82 -8.44 2.48
N LYS A 5 -10.92 -8.25 1.16
CA LYS A 5 -10.09 -8.94 0.17
C LYS A 5 -9.23 -7.93 -0.59
N ALA A 6 -7.94 -8.27 -0.78
CA ALA A 6 -7.06 -7.59 -1.72
C ALA A 6 -6.35 -8.61 -2.61
N ILE A 7 -6.26 -8.32 -3.90
CA ILE A 7 -5.70 -9.24 -4.89
C ILE A 7 -4.73 -8.51 -5.81
N ALA A 8 -3.50 -9.00 -5.90
CA ALA A 8 -2.57 -8.62 -6.95
C ALA A 8 -2.48 -9.74 -8.00
N LYS A 9 -2.83 -9.44 -9.24
CA LYS A 9 -2.78 -10.38 -10.35
C LYS A 9 -1.49 -10.24 -11.15
N ASN A 10 -0.97 -11.35 -11.66
CA ASN A 10 0.17 -11.42 -12.59
C ASN A 10 1.46 -10.74 -12.11
N VAL A 11 1.77 -10.85 -10.83
CA VAL A 11 3.04 -10.38 -10.27
C VAL A 11 4.18 -11.19 -10.89
N ARG A 12 5.17 -10.52 -11.50
CA ARG A 12 6.29 -11.14 -12.26
C ARG A 12 7.33 -11.78 -11.34
N ILE A 13 6.87 -12.62 -10.42
CA ILE A 13 7.69 -13.36 -9.46
C ILE A 13 7.16 -14.78 -9.38
N SER A 14 8.06 -15.75 -9.25
CA SER A 14 7.68 -17.17 -9.12
C SER A 14 6.89 -17.41 -7.83
N PRO A 15 5.78 -18.20 -7.87
CA PRO A 15 4.96 -18.48 -6.68
C PRO A 15 5.77 -19.11 -5.54
N LYS A 16 6.75 -19.98 -5.83
CA LYS A 16 7.63 -20.57 -4.80
C LYS A 16 8.37 -19.47 -3.99
N LYS A 17 8.90 -18.43 -4.68
CA LYS A 17 9.61 -17.33 -4.01
C LYS A 17 8.69 -16.44 -3.20
N VAL A 18 7.46 -16.25 -3.64
CA VAL A 18 6.44 -15.48 -2.90
C VAL A 18 6.00 -16.26 -1.65
N LYS A 19 5.76 -17.58 -1.80
CA LYS A 19 5.31 -18.45 -0.70
C LYS A 19 6.30 -18.45 0.48
N LEU A 20 7.60 -18.48 0.22
CA LEU A 20 8.63 -18.42 1.27
C LEU A 20 8.49 -17.19 2.19
N VAL A 21 8.15 -16.03 1.62
CA VAL A 21 7.95 -14.81 2.42
C VAL A 21 6.58 -14.81 3.10
N VAL A 22 5.56 -15.33 2.43
CA VAL A 22 4.21 -15.46 3.03
C VAL A 22 4.23 -16.40 4.24
N ASP A 23 4.99 -17.48 4.20
CA ASP A 23 5.10 -18.42 5.32
C ASP A 23 5.70 -17.80 6.59
N GLN A 24 6.49 -16.72 6.46
CA GLN A 24 7.04 -15.97 7.60
C GLN A 24 6.00 -15.06 8.28
N ILE A 25 4.99 -14.60 7.56
CA ILE A 25 4.02 -13.60 8.04
C ILE A 25 2.62 -14.13 8.31
N LYS A 26 2.26 -15.31 7.81
CA LYS A 26 0.89 -15.85 7.88
C LYS A 26 0.30 -15.96 9.29
N ASN A 27 1.16 -16.15 10.31
CA ASN A 27 0.77 -16.33 11.70
C ASN A 27 0.90 -15.04 12.54
N LYS A 28 1.15 -13.90 11.90
CA LYS A 28 1.33 -12.60 12.55
C LYS A 28 0.14 -11.70 12.29
N LYS A 29 -0.01 -10.66 13.11
CA LYS A 29 -0.99 -9.60 12.83
C LYS A 29 -0.57 -8.79 11.60
N PRO A 30 -1.51 -8.23 10.81
CA PRO A 30 -1.19 -7.43 9.62
C PRO A 30 -0.23 -6.27 9.91
N ALA A 31 -0.39 -5.56 11.02
CA ALA A 31 0.50 -4.46 11.40
C ALA A 31 1.95 -4.93 11.70
N GLU A 32 2.12 -6.09 12.33
CA GLU A 32 3.44 -6.68 12.58
C GLU A 32 4.05 -7.23 11.28
N ALA A 33 3.22 -7.85 10.43
CA ALA A 33 3.66 -8.37 9.14
C ALA A 33 4.23 -7.27 8.24
N VAL A 34 3.64 -6.09 8.23
CA VAL A 34 4.14 -4.92 7.51
C VAL A 34 5.56 -4.56 7.98
N LYS A 35 5.77 -4.46 9.29
CA LYS A 35 7.10 -4.18 9.88
C LYS A 35 8.14 -5.24 9.51
N ILE A 36 7.79 -6.53 9.62
CA ILE A 36 8.69 -7.63 9.24
C ILE A 36 9.07 -7.54 7.75
N LEU A 37 8.11 -7.21 6.89
CA LEU A 37 8.35 -7.07 5.46
C LEU A 37 9.28 -5.89 5.14
N GLU A 38 9.24 -4.79 5.86
CA GLU A 38 10.14 -3.65 5.65
C GLU A 38 11.61 -4.04 5.82
N PHE A 39 11.91 -4.92 6.78
CA PHE A 39 13.27 -5.40 7.02
C PHE A 39 13.68 -6.62 6.20
N THR A 40 12.72 -7.28 5.53
CA THR A 40 12.99 -8.49 4.75
C THR A 40 13.51 -8.14 3.36
N ASN A 41 14.79 -8.34 3.11
CA ASN A 41 15.39 -8.07 1.80
C ASN A 41 15.18 -9.24 0.82
N LYS A 42 13.99 -9.37 0.27
CA LYS A 42 13.64 -10.34 -0.80
C LYS A 42 12.89 -9.64 -1.93
N ARG A 43 13.15 -10.05 -3.17
CA ARG A 43 12.48 -9.47 -4.35
C ARG A 43 10.94 -9.56 -4.32
N SER A 44 10.39 -10.52 -3.60
CA SER A 44 8.94 -10.71 -3.45
C SER A 44 8.31 -9.80 -2.40
N THR A 45 9.09 -9.28 -1.48
CA THR A 45 8.63 -8.46 -0.36
C THR A 45 7.86 -7.20 -0.79
N PRO A 46 8.34 -6.37 -1.73
CA PRO A 46 7.62 -5.16 -2.12
C PRO A 46 6.23 -5.43 -2.71
N ALA A 47 6.08 -6.57 -3.42
CA ALA A 47 4.79 -6.94 -3.98
C ALA A 47 3.80 -7.38 -2.89
N ILE A 48 4.25 -8.18 -1.93
CA ILE A 48 3.42 -8.65 -0.80
C ILE A 48 3.04 -7.46 0.09
N TYR A 49 4.01 -6.61 0.42
CA TYR A 49 3.81 -5.38 1.20
C TYR A 49 2.68 -4.52 0.62
N LYS A 50 2.73 -4.22 -0.68
CA LYS A 50 1.70 -3.42 -1.36
C LYS A 50 0.31 -4.06 -1.27
N VAL A 51 0.21 -5.37 -1.39
CA VAL A 51 -1.09 -6.07 -1.29
C VAL A 51 -1.64 -6.01 0.13
N ILE A 52 -0.79 -6.19 1.15
CA ILE A 52 -1.21 -6.10 2.56
C ILE A 52 -1.63 -4.67 2.90
N MET A 53 -0.85 -3.67 2.50
CA MET A 53 -1.21 -2.26 2.70
C MET A 53 -2.52 -1.90 2.01
N SER A 54 -2.76 -2.40 0.79
CA SER A 54 -4.05 -2.25 0.10
C SER A 54 -5.19 -2.93 0.86
N ALA A 55 -4.96 -4.12 1.45
CA ALA A 55 -5.97 -4.82 2.23
C ALA A 55 -6.32 -4.04 3.51
N ILE A 56 -5.32 -3.50 4.22
CA ILE A 56 -5.51 -2.66 5.41
C ILE A 56 -6.25 -1.36 5.06
N ALA A 57 -5.85 -0.69 3.97
CA ALA A 57 -6.52 0.52 3.51
C ALA A 57 -7.99 0.25 3.12
N ASN A 58 -8.28 -0.87 2.44
CA ASN A 58 -9.64 -1.28 2.12
C ASN A 58 -10.46 -1.55 3.39
N ALA A 59 -9.86 -2.20 4.40
CA ALA A 59 -10.49 -2.46 5.68
C ALA A 59 -10.88 -1.16 6.40
N LYS A 60 -9.97 -0.20 6.42
CA LYS A 60 -10.17 1.09 7.08
C LYS A 60 -11.17 1.98 6.34
N ASN A 61 -10.97 2.17 5.04
CA ASN A 61 -11.71 3.17 4.27
C ASN A 61 -13.10 2.68 3.83
N ASN A 62 -13.23 1.41 3.44
CA ASN A 62 -14.48 0.89 2.88
C ASN A 62 -15.37 0.25 3.96
N TYR A 63 -14.77 -0.34 4.98
CA TYR A 63 -15.50 -1.12 6.00
C TYR A 63 -15.39 -0.54 7.41
N ASN A 64 -14.67 0.58 7.59
CA ASN A 64 -14.47 1.23 8.90
C ASN A 64 -14.03 0.25 10.02
N LEU A 65 -13.18 -0.74 9.65
CA LEU A 65 -12.65 -1.70 10.61
C LEU A 65 -11.51 -1.09 11.42
N ASP A 66 -11.36 -1.57 12.65
CA ASP A 66 -10.23 -1.17 13.49
C ASP A 66 -8.96 -1.89 13.11
N GLU A 67 -7.88 -1.14 12.83
CA GLU A 67 -6.59 -1.69 12.43
C GLU A 67 -6.02 -2.68 13.47
N GLY A 68 -6.25 -2.41 14.76
CA GLY A 68 -5.77 -3.26 15.84
C GLY A 68 -6.48 -4.62 15.92
N SER A 69 -7.71 -4.70 15.41
CA SER A 69 -8.52 -5.93 15.41
C SER A 69 -8.32 -6.80 14.18
N LEU A 70 -7.57 -6.32 13.17
CA LEU A 70 -7.36 -7.06 11.92
C LEU A 70 -6.52 -8.31 12.14
N LEU A 71 -6.97 -9.42 11.55
CA LEU A 71 -6.28 -10.69 11.51
C LEU A 71 -6.22 -11.22 10.07
N PHE A 72 -5.17 -11.98 9.75
CA PHE A 72 -5.13 -12.72 8.50
C PHE A 72 -6.04 -13.94 8.57
N LYS A 73 -7.11 -13.95 7.79
CA LYS A 73 -7.89 -15.16 7.56
C LYS A 73 -7.17 -16.10 6.62
N GLN A 74 -6.72 -15.57 5.49
CA GLN A 74 -6.07 -16.37 4.46
C GLN A 74 -5.12 -15.51 3.63
N ILE A 75 -3.92 -16.04 3.39
CA ILE A 75 -3.00 -15.54 2.38
C ILE A 75 -2.77 -16.67 1.37
N SER A 76 -3.24 -16.51 0.14
CA SER A 76 -3.07 -17.52 -0.89
C SER A 76 -2.18 -17.02 -2.03
N VAL A 77 -1.31 -17.89 -2.50
CA VAL A 77 -0.38 -17.63 -3.60
C VAL A 77 -0.58 -18.66 -4.69
N ASN A 78 -1.14 -18.25 -5.81
CA ASN A 78 -1.45 -19.10 -6.94
C ASN A 78 -0.50 -18.84 -8.11
N LYS A 79 -0.41 -19.80 -9.02
CA LYS A 79 0.32 -19.65 -10.29
C LYS A 79 -0.43 -18.65 -11.16
N GLY A 80 0.28 -17.66 -11.70
CA GLY A 80 -0.21 -16.73 -12.70
C GLY A 80 0.18 -17.15 -14.12
N LEU A 81 -0.04 -16.25 -15.06
CA LEU A 81 0.34 -16.43 -16.46
C LEU A 81 1.83 -16.74 -16.59
N MET A 82 2.17 -17.77 -17.34
CA MET A 82 3.52 -18.19 -17.58
C MET A 82 3.91 -17.90 -19.02
N LEU A 83 4.87 -17.02 -19.22
CA LEU A 83 5.39 -16.69 -20.54
C LEU A 83 6.55 -17.66 -20.89
N LYS A 84 6.33 -18.44 -21.93
CA LYS A 84 7.35 -19.32 -22.49
C LYS A 84 8.26 -18.53 -23.42
N ARG A 85 9.56 -18.60 -23.22
CA ARG A 85 10.60 -17.99 -24.06
C ARG A 85 11.66 -19.05 -24.31
N TYR A 86 12.46 -18.85 -25.32
CA TYR A 86 13.59 -19.73 -25.61
C TYR A 86 14.83 -18.92 -25.96
N ARG A 87 15.96 -19.50 -25.68
CA ARG A 87 17.26 -18.97 -26.02
C ARG A 87 17.90 -19.92 -27.02
N PRO A 88 18.29 -19.44 -28.21
CA PRO A 88 18.99 -20.24 -29.18
C PRO A 88 20.40 -20.61 -28.64
N VAL A 89 20.84 -21.81 -28.94
CA VAL A 89 22.15 -22.36 -28.58
C VAL A 89 22.78 -22.99 -29.82
N SER A 90 24.01 -23.45 -29.70
CA SER A 90 24.72 -24.09 -30.80
C SER A 90 23.96 -25.31 -31.37
N ARG A 91 24.25 -25.65 -32.60
CA ARG A 91 23.70 -26.82 -33.33
C ARG A 91 22.16 -26.78 -33.47
N GLY A 92 21.56 -25.60 -33.67
CA GLY A 92 20.12 -25.46 -33.88
C GLY A 92 19.23 -25.80 -32.64
N ARG A 93 19.83 -26.01 -31.48
CA ARG A 93 19.07 -26.29 -30.25
C ARG A 93 18.57 -25.01 -29.60
N ALA A 94 17.47 -25.12 -28.83
CA ALA A 94 16.94 -24.00 -28.08
C ALA A 94 16.60 -24.42 -26.63
N HIS A 95 17.02 -23.61 -25.65
CA HIS A 95 16.64 -23.80 -24.25
C HIS A 95 15.38 -23.03 -23.92
N HIS A 96 14.41 -23.70 -23.33
CA HIS A 96 13.18 -23.09 -22.88
C HIS A 96 13.37 -22.30 -21.59
N ILE A 97 12.90 -21.06 -21.57
CA ILE A 97 12.91 -20.17 -20.42
C ILE A 97 11.47 -19.88 -20.02
N LEU A 98 11.09 -20.27 -18.80
CA LEU A 98 9.76 -20.02 -18.25
C LEU A 98 9.78 -18.76 -17.37
N LYS A 99 9.20 -17.65 -17.85
CA LYS A 99 8.99 -16.45 -17.06
C LYS A 99 7.68 -16.59 -16.29
N ARG A 100 7.79 -17.03 -15.04
CA ARG A 100 6.65 -17.32 -14.16
C ARG A 100 6.10 -16.06 -13.55
N ALA A 101 4.76 -16.01 -13.36
CA ALA A 101 4.08 -15.02 -12.56
C ALA A 101 3.26 -15.69 -11.46
N SER A 102 2.78 -14.90 -10.51
CA SER A 102 1.93 -15.35 -9.40
C SER A 102 0.75 -14.41 -9.19
N HIS A 103 -0.32 -14.93 -8.62
CA HIS A 103 -1.43 -14.18 -8.06
C HIS A 103 -1.33 -14.25 -6.54
N ILE A 104 -1.41 -13.10 -5.89
CA ILE A 104 -1.39 -12.98 -4.44
C ILE A 104 -2.76 -12.51 -4.00
N LYS A 105 -3.44 -13.27 -3.15
CA LYS A 105 -4.73 -12.92 -2.55
C LYS A 105 -4.57 -12.89 -1.05
N VAL A 106 -4.92 -11.77 -0.44
CA VAL A 106 -4.95 -11.58 1.02
C VAL A 106 -6.40 -11.37 1.43
N VAL A 107 -6.83 -12.08 2.45
CA VAL A 107 -8.13 -11.94 3.09
C VAL A 107 -7.87 -11.59 4.55
N LEU A 108 -8.38 -10.45 4.97
CA LEU A 108 -8.36 -9.98 6.36
C LEU A 108 -9.75 -10.14 6.97
N GLU A 109 -9.78 -10.43 8.26
CA GLU A 109 -10.98 -10.37 9.10
C GLU A 109 -10.76 -9.31 10.17
N GLY A 110 -11.83 -8.58 10.50
CA GLY A 110 -11.79 -7.56 11.55
C GLY A 110 -13.17 -7.28 12.14
N MET A 111 -13.16 -6.55 13.25
CA MET A 111 -14.38 -6.03 13.88
C MET A 111 -14.54 -4.57 13.48
N GLU A 112 -15.79 -4.14 13.31
CA GLU A 112 -16.13 -2.74 13.08
C GLU A 112 -15.71 -1.88 14.28
N LYS A 113 -15.19 -0.70 14.01
CA LYS A 113 -15.04 0.34 15.03
C LYS A 113 -16.42 0.66 15.57
N LYS A 114 -16.65 0.42 16.86
CA LYS A 114 -17.79 1.03 17.55
C LYS A 114 -17.65 2.54 17.34
N LYS A 115 -18.58 3.16 16.61
CA LYS A 115 -18.69 4.61 16.57
C LYS A 115 -18.83 5.05 18.04
N ALA A 116 -17.80 5.66 18.58
CA ALA A 116 -17.96 6.44 19.79
C ALA A 116 -19.03 7.47 19.45
N ALA A 117 -20.14 7.41 20.14
CA ALA A 117 -21.17 8.41 20.03
C ALA A 117 -20.50 9.76 20.33
N THR A 118 -20.31 10.57 19.30
CA THR A 118 -19.94 11.96 19.47
C THR A 118 -21.14 12.61 20.16
N THR A 119 -21.01 12.81 21.45
CA THR A 119 -21.89 13.67 22.22
C THR A 119 -21.72 15.05 21.61
N GLU A 120 -22.67 15.45 20.78
CA GLU A 120 -22.90 16.84 20.45
C GLU A 120 -23.25 17.55 21.77
N SER A 121 -22.30 18.26 22.30
CA SER A 121 -22.59 19.35 23.21
C SER A 121 -22.48 20.64 22.40
N THR A 122 -23.61 21.01 21.91
CA THR A 122 -24.02 22.37 21.60
C THR A 122 -23.78 23.22 22.83
N ASP A 123 -22.90 24.19 22.70
CA ASP A 123 -23.13 25.41 23.46
C ASP A 123 -22.76 26.63 22.65
N LYS A 124 -23.81 27.30 22.39
CA LYS A 124 -23.97 28.66 21.88
C LYS A 124 -23.17 29.67 22.72
N LYS A 125 -22.91 30.73 22.05
CA LYS A 125 -22.88 32.14 22.53
C LYS A 125 -21.48 32.71 22.55
N THR A 126 -21.15 33.80 21.96
CA THR A 126 -21.80 35.07 21.66
C THR A 126 -20.80 35.88 20.86
N GLU A 127 -21.28 36.46 19.82
CA GLU A 127 -21.10 37.84 19.34
C GLU A 127 -20.14 38.75 20.15
N ILE A 128 -19.40 39.49 19.43
CA ILE A 128 -19.40 40.96 19.42
C ILE A 128 -18.01 41.50 19.06
N THR A 129 -18.03 42.25 17.98
CA THR A 129 -17.52 43.55 17.64
C THR A 129 -16.07 43.67 17.18
N GLU A 130 -16.05 43.96 15.94
CA GLU A 130 -15.73 45.24 15.27
C GLU A 130 -14.29 45.77 15.30
N LYS A 131 -13.90 45.95 14.08
CA LYS A 131 -13.21 47.16 13.51
C LYS A 131 -11.75 47.37 13.82
N LYS A 132 -11.02 47.44 12.82
CA LYS A 132 -10.36 48.55 12.11
C LYS A 132 -9.10 48.03 11.42
N SER A 133 -9.11 47.97 10.15
CA SER A 133 -8.71 48.98 9.18
C SER A 133 -7.23 49.37 9.19
N VAL A 134 -6.76 49.43 7.96
CA VAL A 134 -5.68 50.27 7.42
C VAL A 134 -4.34 49.58 7.35
N GLU A 135 -3.94 49.29 6.18
CA GLU A 135 -3.40 50.03 5.05
C GLU A 135 -1.93 49.75 4.80
N SER A 136 -1.74 49.33 3.58
CA SER A 136 -0.63 49.69 2.70
C SER A 136 0.81 49.31 3.08
N LYS A 137 1.42 48.54 2.25
CA LYS A 137 2.43 48.99 1.28
C LYS A 137 3.06 47.84 0.53
N LYS A 138 2.79 47.76 -0.75
CA LYS A 138 3.81 47.36 -1.73
C LYS A 138 4.78 48.55 -1.92
N PRO A 139 6.01 48.34 -2.31
CA PRO A 139 6.39 48.37 -3.71
C PRO A 139 7.41 47.29 -4.06
N SER A 140 7.31 46.55 -5.16
CA SER A 140 7.74 46.83 -6.52
C SER A 140 9.23 47.11 -6.75
N VAL A 141 9.75 46.28 -7.70
CA VAL A 141 10.81 46.53 -8.69
C VAL A 141 12.25 46.51 -8.15
N SER A 142 13.21 45.82 -8.70
CA SER A 142 13.67 45.70 -10.07
C SER A 142 14.83 44.70 -10.16
N SER A 143 14.80 43.93 -11.19
CA SER A 143 15.87 43.62 -12.13
C SER A 143 17.30 44.04 -11.79
N VAL A 144 18.23 43.08 -11.81
CA VAL A 144 19.55 43.27 -12.41
C VAL A 144 20.02 41.99 -13.08
N VAL A 145 20.14 42.08 -14.36
CA VAL A 145 20.91 41.22 -15.29
C VAL A 145 22.39 41.61 -15.18
N ALA A 146 23.27 40.59 -15.15
CA ALA A 146 24.60 40.63 -15.76
C ALA A 146 25.20 39.23 -15.63
N ARG A 147 25.31 38.42 -16.70
CA ARG A 147 26.47 38.21 -17.55
C ARG A 147 27.82 38.22 -16.80
N ASN A 148 28.49 37.09 -16.78
CA ASN A 148 29.80 37.02 -17.39
C ASN A 148 30.25 35.58 -17.70
N SER A 149 30.61 35.43 -18.93
CA SER A 149 31.42 34.41 -19.58
C SER A 149 32.86 34.36 -19.05
N LYS A 150 33.34 33.16 -18.78
CA LYS A 150 34.60 32.66 -19.31
C LYS A 150 34.65 31.14 -19.16
#